data_d0c2e70f9962b18a9ddbc1269aece19f
#
_entry.id   d0c2e70f9962b18a9ddbc1269aece19f
#
_cell.length_a   1.000
_cell.length_b   1.000
_cell.length_c   1.000
_cell.angle_alpha   90.00
_cell.angle_beta   90.00
_cell.angle_gamma   90.00
#
_symmetry.space_group_name_H-M   'P 1'
#
loop_
_entity.id
_entity.type
_entity.pdbx_description
1 polymer ?
#
loop_
_entity_poly.entity_id
_entity_poly.type
_entity_poly.pdbx_seq_one_letter_code
_entity_poly.pdbx_strand_id
1 'polypeptide(L)'
;MEALAAAGLMALYRPPAAPVAVVREVFEILAGACGVTFFVWVQHHAPVRMLARSANESLPARYVENLCTGRMLGGVAFAYLRRPGPPAVVATPVAGGYRIDGEAPWVTSWGLAALYAVAARMEDRVVFFLVDVEPPTPSLRASPPLRLAAMNASSTVRLSFDGLSVPEADVLSVVAFDEWQAEDRMATAKPNPAAFGIAAACIRLLGDTPLAAELDDCRARSYALADAGVTDDGHLAALVRARAQGLDLAVRAATALVTATGGRAMGLDHPAQRLLREAAFFTIQAQTPALRHATLAQLSRS
;
A
#
# COMPACT_ATOMS: atom_id res chain seq x y z
N MET A 1 -4.70 10.19 -12.60
CA MET A 1 -3.23 10.12 -12.40
C MET A 1 -2.54 11.31 -13.04
N GLU A 2 -2.94 11.78 -14.21
CA GLU A 2 -2.34 12.94 -14.90
C GLU A 2 -2.25 14.21 -14.03
N ALA A 3 -3.32 14.57 -13.32
CA ALA A 3 -3.30 15.72 -12.41
C ALA A 3 -2.26 15.59 -11.28
N LEU A 4 -2.04 14.36 -10.76
CA LEU A 4 -1.01 14.11 -9.75
C LEU A 4 0.40 14.22 -10.36
N ALA A 5 0.57 13.78 -11.59
CA ALA A 5 1.83 13.94 -12.33
C ALA A 5 2.12 15.43 -12.59
N ALA A 6 1.14 16.19 -13.07
CA ALA A 6 1.28 17.64 -13.29
C ALA A 6 1.60 18.41 -12.00
N ALA A 7 1.12 17.93 -10.84
CA ALA A 7 1.44 18.50 -9.53
C ALA A 7 2.79 18.00 -8.94
N GLY A 8 3.57 17.20 -9.68
CA GLY A 8 4.85 16.65 -9.21
C GLY A 8 4.73 15.55 -8.16
N LEU A 9 3.52 15.06 -7.89
CA LEU A 9 3.27 14.10 -6.82
C LEU A 9 3.69 12.66 -7.14
N MET A 10 4.15 12.38 -8.36
CA MET A 10 4.70 11.08 -8.74
C MET A 10 6.15 10.89 -8.27
N ALA A 11 6.83 11.95 -7.85
CA ALA A 11 8.24 11.96 -7.51
C ALA A 11 8.54 12.12 -6.00
N LEU A 12 7.57 11.95 -5.10
CA LEU A 12 7.75 12.23 -3.66
C LEU A 12 8.91 11.46 -3.00
N TYR A 13 9.25 10.30 -3.54
CA TYR A 13 10.35 9.46 -3.04
C TYR A 13 11.59 9.43 -3.95
N ARG A 14 11.63 10.28 -4.97
CA ARG A 14 12.86 10.51 -5.74
C ARG A 14 13.87 11.24 -4.84
N PRO A 15 15.14 10.80 -4.76
CA PRO A 15 16.15 11.54 -4.01
C PRO A 15 16.42 12.94 -4.60
N PRO A 16 16.50 14.03 -3.76
CA PRO A 16 16.16 14.03 -2.34
C PRO A 16 14.65 13.88 -2.12
N ALA A 17 14.25 12.94 -1.26
CA ALA A 17 12.84 12.66 -1.02
C ALA A 17 12.15 13.85 -0.33
N ALA A 18 10.83 13.99 -0.56
CA ALA A 18 10.02 14.98 0.12
C ALA A 18 10.06 14.79 1.65
N PRO A 19 9.99 15.87 2.46
CA PRO A 19 9.88 15.78 3.91
C PRO A 19 8.72 14.88 4.35
N VAL A 20 8.93 14.09 5.40
CA VAL A 20 7.91 13.11 5.86
C VAL A 20 6.57 13.77 6.20
N ALA A 21 6.60 14.99 6.75
CA ALA A 21 5.38 15.74 7.07
C ALA A 21 4.57 16.05 5.80
N VAL A 22 5.22 16.48 4.72
CA VAL A 22 4.58 16.72 3.41
C VAL A 22 3.99 15.43 2.84
N VAL A 23 4.73 14.32 2.92
CA VAL A 23 4.24 13.02 2.45
C VAL A 23 2.98 12.62 3.22
N ARG A 24 2.95 12.77 4.55
CA ARG A 24 1.78 12.48 5.39
C ARG A 24 0.58 13.33 5.01
N GLU A 25 0.77 14.63 4.85
CA GLU A 25 -0.29 15.55 4.45
C GLU A 25 -0.88 15.20 3.08
N VAL A 26 -0.04 14.95 2.08
CA VAL A 26 -0.50 14.51 0.75
C VAL A 26 -1.28 13.20 0.83
N PHE A 27 -0.83 12.25 1.64
CA PHE A 27 -1.53 10.97 1.85
C PHE A 27 -2.91 11.19 2.47
N GLU A 28 -3.02 12.02 3.50
CA GLU A 28 -4.30 12.35 4.14
C GLU A 28 -5.27 13.02 3.16
N ILE A 29 -4.80 14.03 2.43
CA ILE A 29 -5.61 14.75 1.45
C ILE A 29 -6.13 13.80 0.36
N LEU A 30 -5.25 13.02 -0.24
CA LEU A 30 -5.64 12.12 -1.33
C LEU A 30 -6.57 11.00 -0.87
N ALA A 31 -6.30 10.38 0.27
CA ALA A 31 -7.15 9.33 0.81
C ALA A 31 -8.55 9.84 1.18
N GLY A 32 -8.64 11.03 1.78
CA GLY A 32 -9.91 11.67 2.08
C GLY A 32 -10.71 12.07 0.85
N ALA A 33 -10.02 12.47 -0.22
CA ALA A 33 -10.65 12.83 -1.49
C ALA A 33 -11.15 11.60 -2.28
N CYS A 34 -10.28 10.58 -2.46
CA CYS A 34 -10.62 9.36 -3.20
C CYS A 34 -9.66 8.22 -2.81
N GLY A 35 -10.14 7.24 -2.06
CA GLY A 35 -9.34 6.10 -1.62
C GLY A 35 -8.77 5.26 -2.76
N VAL A 36 -9.49 5.12 -3.88
CA VAL A 36 -8.99 4.39 -5.07
C VAL A 36 -7.81 5.12 -5.69
N THR A 37 -7.93 6.43 -5.93
CA THR A 37 -6.83 7.23 -6.49
C THR A 37 -5.62 7.18 -5.58
N PHE A 38 -5.83 7.35 -4.27
CA PHE A 38 -4.77 7.19 -3.27
C PHE A 38 -4.12 5.81 -3.33
N PHE A 39 -4.92 4.74 -3.37
CA PHE A 39 -4.43 3.36 -3.30
C PHE A 39 -3.60 2.97 -4.54
N VAL A 40 -4.02 3.37 -5.74
CA VAL A 40 -3.25 3.19 -6.97
C VAL A 40 -1.97 4.01 -6.91
N TRP A 41 -2.07 5.27 -6.52
CA TRP A 41 -0.95 6.21 -6.46
C TRP A 41 0.11 5.82 -5.42
N VAL A 42 -0.29 5.38 -4.22
CA VAL A 42 0.67 5.03 -3.17
C VAL A 42 1.51 3.80 -3.53
N GLN A 43 0.94 2.85 -4.30
CA GLN A 43 1.68 1.68 -4.77
C GLN A 43 2.73 2.02 -5.82
N HIS A 44 2.47 3.05 -6.64
CA HIS A 44 3.43 3.57 -7.61
C HIS A 44 4.77 3.97 -6.97
N HIS A 45 4.77 4.45 -5.74
CA HIS A 45 5.99 4.88 -5.07
C HIS A 45 6.90 3.74 -4.59
N ALA A 46 6.40 2.51 -4.52
CA ALA A 46 7.24 1.38 -4.10
C ALA A 46 8.35 1.07 -5.11
N PRO A 47 8.09 0.90 -6.42
CA PRO A 47 9.15 0.77 -7.42
C PRO A 47 10.15 1.92 -7.39
N VAL A 48 9.69 3.18 -7.24
CA VAL A 48 10.58 4.36 -7.15
C VAL A 48 11.55 4.23 -5.98
N ARG A 49 11.05 3.85 -4.79
CA ARG A 49 11.90 3.65 -3.59
C ARG A 49 12.85 2.48 -3.74
N MET A 50 12.40 1.38 -4.35
CA MET A 50 13.21 0.19 -4.54
C MET A 50 14.33 0.47 -5.54
N LEU A 51 14.05 1.17 -6.64
CA LEU A 51 15.04 1.63 -7.60
C LEU A 51 16.11 2.54 -6.97
N ALA A 52 15.69 3.47 -6.10
CA ALA A 52 16.61 4.37 -5.41
C ALA A 52 17.57 3.66 -4.44
N ARG A 53 17.27 2.41 -4.06
CA ARG A 53 18.08 1.57 -3.15
C ARG A 53 18.73 0.39 -3.83
N SER A 54 18.46 0.17 -5.12
CA SER A 54 18.98 -0.97 -5.86
C SER A 54 20.49 -0.86 -6.05
N ALA A 55 21.20 -1.97 -5.82
CA ALA A 55 22.61 -2.09 -6.18
C ALA A 55 22.82 -2.23 -7.70
N ASN A 56 21.77 -2.51 -8.46
CA ASN A 56 21.80 -2.57 -9.92
C ASN A 56 21.63 -1.16 -10.50
N GLU A 57 22.75 -0.48 -10.74
CA GLU A 57 22.77 0.91 -11.21
C GLU A 57 22.10 1.13 -12.59
N SER A 58 21.93 0.09 -13.39
CA SER A 58 21.27 0.18 -14.70
C SER A 58 19.76 0.39 -14.61
N LEU A 59 19.11 -0.12 -13.57
CA LEU A 59 17.66 -0.05 -13.41
C LEU A 59 17.13 1.37 -13.16
N PRO A 60 17.73 2.19 -12.27
CA PRO A 60 17.32 3.57 -12.11
C PRO A 60 17.35 4.37 -13.41
N ALA A 61 18.39 4.19 -14.24
CA ALA A 61 18.51 4.89 -15.52
C ALA A 61 17.38 4.52 -16.50
N ARG A 62 16.88 3.28 -16.45
CA ARG A 62 15.78 2.81 -17.33
C ARG A 62 14.41 3.36 -16.92
N TYR A 63 14.13 3.50 -15.62
CA TYR A 63 12.76 3.62 -15.14
C TYR A 63 12.45 4.90 -14.33
N VAL A 64 13.40 5.44 -13.55
CA VAL A 64 13.12 6.49 -12.56
C VAL A 64 12.51 7.73 -13.19
N GLU A 65 13.04 8.19 -14.33
CA GLU A 65 12.54 9.40 -14.97
C GLU A 65 11.09 9.24 -15.44
N ASN A 66 10.75 8.10 -16.08
CA ASN A 66 9.39 7.84 -16.55
C ASN A 66 8.39 7.66 -15.41
N LEU A 67 8.81 7.01 -14.31
CA LEU A 67 8.01 6.89 -13.10
C LEU A 67 7.79 8.27 -12.45
N CYS A 68 8.85 9.03 -12.20
CA CYS A 68 8.76 10.31 -11.50
C CYS A 68 8.01 11.40 -12.28
N THR A 69 8.00 11.33 -13.61
CA THR A 69 7.20 12.23 -14.46
C THR A 69 5.76 11.76 -14.69
N GLY A 70 5.42 10.55 -14.24
CA GLY A 70 4.09 9.96 -14.47
C GLY A 70 3.85 9.48 -15.91
N ARG A 71 4.87 9.46 -16.78
CA ARG A 71 4.79 8.82 -18.10
C ARG A 71 4.61 7.32 -17.99
N MET A 72 5.07 6.73 -16.90
CA MET A 72 4.89 5.33 -16.54
C MET A 72 4.31 5.23 -15.13
N LEU A 73 3.28 4.43 -14.94
CA LEU A 73 2.77 4.09 -13.62
C LEU A 73 3.39 2.77 -13.16
N GLY A 74 3.86 2.72 -11.92
CA GLY A 74 4.35 1.51 -11.28
C GLY A 74 3.29 0.86 -10.39
N GLY A 75 3.43 -0.44 -10.17
CA GLY A 75 2.61 -1.23 -9.25
C GLY A 75 3.46 -2.18 -8.42
N VAL A 76 2.82 -2.94 -7.53
CA VAL A 76 3.49 -3.93 -6.69
C VAL A 76 2.77 -5.27 -6.69
N ALA A 77 3.54 -6.35 -6.59
CA ALA A 77 3.05 -7.72 -6.44
C ALA A 77 3.94 -8.46 -5.44
N PHE A 78 3.81 -8.17 -4.14
CA PHE A 78 4.54 -8.86 -3.07
C PHE A 78 3.81 -8.89 -1.71
N ALA A 79 2.57 -8.40 -1.62
CA ALA A 79 1.81 -8.41 -0.36
C ALA A 79 1.59 -9.83 0.21
N TYR A 80 1.61 -10.84 -0.64
CA TYR A 80 1.49 -12.27 -0.26
C TYR A 80 2.66 -12.78 0.58
N LEU A 81 3.82 -12.13 0.57
CA LEU A 81 4.95 -12.51 1.44
C LEU A 81 4.61 -12.45 2.94
N ARG A 82 3.59 -11.66 3.33
CA ARG A 82 3.08 -11.56 4.72
C ARG A 82 2.18 -12.73 5.12
N ARG A 83 1.77 -13.57 4.18
CA ARG A 83 0.86 -14.68 4.46
C ARG A 83 1.62 -15.86 5.04
N PRO A 84 1.09 -16.51 6.09
CA PRO A 84 1.65 -17.76 6.55
C PRO A 84 1.39 -18.88 5.54
N GLY A 85 2.19 -19.91 5.58
CA GLY A 85 2.06 -21.09 4.71
C GLY A 85 3.08 -21.11 3.57
N PRO A 86 2.87 -21.97 2.57
CA PRO A 86 3.81 -22.12 1.46
C PRO A 86 3.90 -20.84 0.63
N PRO A 87 5.06 -20.57 0.00
CA PRO A 87 5.23 -19.42 -0.87
C PRO A 87 4.24 -19.41 -2.03
N ALA A 88 3.58 -18.27 -2.25
CA ALA A 88 2.62 -18.10 -3.33
C ALA A 88 3.30 -17.93 -4.70
N VAL A 89 4.51 -17.35 -4.70
CA VAL A 89 5.37 -17.17 -5.88
C VAL A 89 6.78 -17.60 -5.53
N VAL A 90 7.38 -18.44 -6.37
CA VAL A 90 8.68 -19.07 -6.16
C VAL A 90 9.62 -18.67 -7.29
N ALA A 91 10.89 -18.39 -6.94
CA ALA A 91 11.98 -18.19 -7.88
C ALA A 91 12.91 -19.40 -7.84
N THR A 92 13.18 -19.97 -9.02
CA THR A 92 14.19 -21.00 -9.22
C THR A 92 15.39 -20.39 -9.97
N PRO A 93 16.61 -20.46 -9.44
CA PRO A 93 17.79 -19.98 -10.14
C PRO A 93 18.01 -20.75 -11.46
N VAL A 94 18.32 -20.02 -12.52
CA VAL A 94 18.70 -20.55 -13.85
C VAL A 94 19.91 -19.78 -14.39
N ALA A 95 20.50 -20.24 -15.48
CA ALA A 95 21.60 -19.50 -16.10
C ALA A 95 21.15 -18.11 -16.52
N GLY A 96 21.80 -17.07 -15.97
CA GLY A 96 21.55 -15.66 -16.28
C GLY A 96 20.34 -15.02 -15.58
N GLY A 97 19.75 -15.67 -14.56
CA GLY A 97 18.65 -15.08 -13.80
C GLY A 97 17.78 -16.09 -13.07
N TYR A 98 16.47 -15.91 -13.16
CA TYR A 98 15.48 -16.70 -12.42
C TYR A 98 14.31 -17.13 -13.30
N ARG A 99 13.78 -18.30 -13.01
CA ARG A 99 12.46 -18.75 -13.47
C ARG A 99 11.45 -18.53 -12.34
N ILE A 100 10.33 -17.89 -12.66
CA ILE A 100 9.29 -17.55 -11.68
C ILE A 100 8.02 -18.34 -11.96
N ASP A 101 7.51 -18.99 -10.91
CA ASP A 101 6.29 -19.78 -10.95
C ASP A 101 5.38 -19.43 -9.76
N GLY A 102 4.05 -19.51 -9.95
CA GLY A 102 3.07 -19.31 -8.89
C GLY A 102 2.01 -18.28 -9.19
N GLU A 103 1.25 -17.87 -8.17
CA GLU A 103 0.18 -16.88 -8.29
C GLU A 103 0.30 -15.78 -7.24
N ALA A 104 0.41 -14.54 -7.68
CA ALA A 104 0.35 -13.35 -6.85
C ALA A 104 -1.11 -12.87 -6.73
N PRO A 105 -1.76 -13.05 -5.58
CA PRO A 105 -3.11 -12.54 -5.35
C PRO A 105 -3.09 -11.04 -5.06
N TRP A 106 -4.18 -10.35 -5.38
CA TRP A 106 -4.41 -8.95 -5.02
C TRP A 106 -3.39 -7.97 -5.61
N VAL A 107 -3.11 -8.09 -6.90
CA VAL A 107 -2.25 -7.15 -7.63
C VAL A 107 -3.11 -6.02 -8.17
N THR A 108 -2.84 -4.82 -7.71
CA THR A 108 -3.59 -3.60 -8.02
C THR A 108 -3.04 -2.92 -9.26
N SER A 109 -3.85 -2.07 -9.91
CA SER A 109 -3.49 -1.21 -11.05
C SER A 109 -3.23 -1.99 -12.35
N TRP A 110 -3.77 -3.18 -12.51
CA TRP A 110 -3.65 -3.91 -13.77
C TRP A 110 -4.32 -3.16 -14.93
N GLY A 111 -3.60 -3.03 -16.06
CA GLY A 111 -4.05 -2.22 -17.20
C GLY A 111 -3.87 -0.70 -17.00
N LEU A 112 -3.38 -0.27 -15.82
CA LEU A 112 -3.00 1.11 -15.55
C LEU A 112 -1.48 1.24 -15.37
N ALA A 113 -0.88 0.31 -14.64
CA ALA A 113 0.57 0.27 -14.42
C ALA A 113 1.24 -0.54 -15.55
N ALA A 114 2.35 -0.01 -16.06
CA ALA A 114 3.18 -0.66 -17.06
C ALA A 114 4.35 -1.45 -16.45
N LEU A 115 4.72 -1.15 -15.20
CA LEU A 115 5.85 -1.75 -14.50
C LEU A 115 5.41 -2.25 -13.11
N TYR A 116 5.79 -3.47 -12.75
CA TYR A 116 5.54 -4.00 -11.41
C TYR A 116 6.83 -4.40 -10.70
N ALA A 117 6.97 -3.97 -9.44
CA ALA A 117 7.91 -4.59 -8.51
C ALA A 117 7.27 -5.86 -7.95
N VAL A 118 7.86 -6.99 -8.24
CA VAL A 118 7.40 -8.31 -7.85
C VAL A 118 8.39 -8.94 -6.89
N ALA A 119 7.95 -9.84 -6.02
CA ALA A 119 8.84 -10.64 -5.19
C ALA A 119 8.54 -12.13 -5.37
N ALA A 120 9.57 -12.96 -5.27
CA ALA A 120 9.44 -14.40 -5.24
C ALA A 120 10.32 -15.01 -4.15
N ARG A 121 9.84 -16.07 -3.50
CA ARG A 121 10.62 -16.81 -2.52
C ARG A 121 11.61 -17.75 -3.22
N MET A 122 12.81 -17.76 -2.71
CA MET A 122 13.86 -18.68 -3.08
C MET A 122 14.44 -19.24 -1.76
N GLU A 123 13.93 -20.39 -1.33
CA GLU A 123 14.25 -20.99 -0.03
C GLU A 123 14.05 -20.00 1.14
N ASP A 124 15.12 -19.61 1.84
CA ASP A 124 15.16 -18.64 2.93
C ASP A 124 15.34 -17.18 2.47
N ARG A 125 15.36 -16.93 1.16
CA ARG A 125 15.56 -15.61 0.56
C ARG A 125 14.33 -15.13 -0.21
N VAL A 126 14.34 -13.84 -0.51
CA VAL A 126 13.36 -13.19 -1.40
C VAL A 126 14.12 -12.50 -2.52
N VAL A 127 13.73 -12.79 -3.74
CA VAL A 127 14.19 -12.10 -4.95
C VAL A 127 13.16 -11.02 -5.28
N PHE A 128 13.55 -9.76 -5.28
CA PHE A 128 12.76 -8.65 -5.78
C PHE A 128 13.22 -8.30 -7.19
N PHE A 129 12.28 -8.15 -8.11
CA PHE A 129 12.57 -7.89 -9.51
C PHE A 129 11.50 -7.00 -10.14
N LEU A 130 11.82 -6.42 -11.29
CA LEU A 130 10.89 -5.64 -12.10
C LEU A 130 10.32 -6.49 -13.22
N VAL A 131 9.04 -6.25 -13.52
CA VAL A 131 8.36 -6.86 -14.66
C VAL A 131 7.67 -5.74 -15.45
N ASP A 132 8.09 -5.54 -16.70
CA ASP A 132 7.31 -4.81 -17.67
C ASP A 132 6.15 -5.70 -18.12
N VAL A 133 4.93 -5.14 -18.16
CA VAL A 133 3.75 -5.92 -18.57
C VAL A 133 3.47 -5.78 -20.07
N GLU A 134 4.24 -4.96 -20.76
CA GLU A 134 4.22 -4.80 -22.21
C GLU A 134 5.62 -5.00 -22.80
N PRO A 135 5.76 -5.82 -23.84
CA PRO A 135 4.70 -6.57 -24.52
C PRO A 135 4.16 -7.73 -23.69
N PRO A 136 2.90 -8.14 -23.90
CA PRO A 136 2.33 -9.30 -23.21
C PRO A 136 3.15 -10.57 -23.47
N THR A 137 3.31 -11.40 -22.42
CA THR A 137 3.98 -12.70 -22.51
C THR A 137 3.03 -13.82 -22.08
N PRO A 138 3.07 -15.01 -22.71
CA PRO A 138 2.27 -16.15 -22.27
C PRO A 138 2.57 -16.60 -20.83
N SER A 139 3.79 -16.33 -20.35
CA SER A 139 4.26 -16.69 -19.00
C SER A 139 3.73 -15.77 -17.88
N LEU A 140 3.04 -14.68 -18.25
CA LEU A 140 2.39 -13.76 -17.30
C LEU A 140 0.94 -13.56 -17.67
N ARG A 141 0.03 -14.03 -16.83
CA ARG A 141 -1.41 -13.95 -17.07
C ARG A 141 -2.13 -13.28 -15.90
N ALA A 142 -3.07 -12.40 -16.22
CA ALA A 142 -3.94 -11.79 -15.24
C ALA A 142 -5.34 -12.40 -15.28
N SER A 143 -5.96 -12.57 -14.11
CA SER A 143 -7.39 -12.86 -14.02
C SER A 143 -8.22 -11.67 -14.52
N PRO A 144 -9.51 -11.83 -14.78
CA PRO A 144 -10.42 -10.69 -14.80
C PRO A 144 -10.31 -9.89 -13.49
N PRO A 145 -10.56 -8.56 -13.51
CA PRO A 145 -10.58 -7.75 -12.30
C PRO A 145 -11.53 -8.31 -11.25
N LEU A 146 -11.07 -8.34 -10.01
CA LEU A 146 -11.85 -8.83 -8.88
C LEU A 146 -13.00 -7.86 -8.58
N ARG A 147 -14.17 -8.39 -8.28
CA ARG A 147 -15.32 -7.59 -7.82
C ARG A 147 -15.18 -7.31 -6.32
N LEU A 148 -14.88 -6.09 -5.97
CA LEU A 148 -14.54 -5.67 -4.61
C LEU A 148 -15.61 -4.77 -4.02
N ALA A 149 -15.90 -4.90 -2.73
CA ALA A 149 -16.82 -4.03 -2.00
C ALA A 149 -16.26 -2.60 -1.87
N ALA A 150 -14.93 -2.47 -1.75
CA ALA A 150 -14.21 -1.20 -1.76
C ALA A 150 -13.08 -1.28 -2.79
N MET A 151 -12.58 -0.14 -3.24
CA MET A 151 -11.46 -0.07 -4.22
C MET A 151 -11.73 -0.79 -5.55
N ASN A 152 -12.98 -0.96 -5.95
CA ASN A 152 -13.33 -1.74 -7.15
C ASN A 152 -12.69 -1.17 -8.43
N ALA A 153 -12.58 0.16 -8.55
CA ALA A 153 -11.95 0.81 -9.70
C ALA A 153 -10.41 0.80 -9.67
N SER A 154 -9.79 0.13 -8.69
CA SER A 154 -8.34 -0.06 -8.63
C SER A 154 -7.82 -1.12 -9.61
N SER A 155 -8.70 -1.80 -10.34
CA SER A 155 -8.35 -2.88 -11.28
C SER A 155 -7.44 -3.94 -10.64
N THR A 156 -7.88 -4.48 -9.51
CA THR A 156 -7.13 -5.51 -8.77
C THR A 156 -7.38 -6.89 -9.38
N VAL A 157 -6.33 -7.64 -9.65
CA VAL A 157 -6.34 -8.96 -10.30
C VAL A 157 -5.53 -9.98 -9.49
N ARG A 158 -5.56 -11.24 -9.92
CA ARG A 158 -4.54 -12.25 -9.63
C ARG A 158 -3.59 -12.33 -10.81
N LEU A 159 -2.27 -12.35 -10.55
CA LEU A 159 -1.25 -12.58 -11.57
C LEU A 159 -0.69 -13.99 -11.43
N SER A 160 -0.76 -14.77 -12.50
CA SER A 160 -0.16 -16.10 -12.58
C SER A 160 1.14 -16.03 -13.37
N PHE A 161 2.19 -16.58 -12.78
CA PHE A 161 3.51 -16.76 -13.38
C PHE A 161 3.67 -18.24 -13.75
N ASP A 162 3.96 -18.52 -15.01
CA ASP A 162 4.12 -19.86 -15.57
C ASP A 162 5.46 -19.92 -16.30
N GLY A 163 6.52 -20.18 -15.52
CA GLY A 163 7.89 -20.17 -16.02
C GLY A 163 8.33 -18.81 -16.55
N LEU A 164 7.91 -17.71 -15.93
CA LEU A 164 8.37 -16.39 -16.34
C LEU A 164 9.88 -16.27 -16.14
N SER A 165 10.61 -15.99 -17.24
CA SER A 165 12.04 -15.75 -17.19
C SER A 165 12.33 -14.30 -16.76
N VAL A 166 13.11 -14.14 -15.70
CA VAL A 166 13.56 -12.86 -15.18
C VAL A 166 15.08 -12.82 -15.27
N PRO A 167 15.67 -12.03 -16.18
CA PRO A 167 17.11 -11.88 -16.27
C PRO A 167 17.67 -11.19 -15.03
N GLU A 168 18.92 -11.48 -14.68
CA GLU A 168 19.59 -10.83 -13.53
C GLU A 168 19.62 -9.30 -13.66
N ALA A 169 19.61 -8.79 -14.88
CA ALA A 169 19.55 -7.35 -15.17
C ALA A 169 18.25 -6.67 -14.67
N ASP A 170 17.17 -7.42 -14.44
CA ASP A 170 15.90 -6.91 -13.94
C ASP A 170 15.70 -7.17 -12.43
N VAL A 171 16.69 -7.75 -11.75
CA VAL A 171 16.69 -8.00 -10.32
C VAL A 171 17.01 -6.71 -9.57
N LEU A 172 16.12 -6.30 -8.67
CA LEU A 172 16.28 -5.15 -7.78
C LEU A 172 17.16 -5.47 -6.57
N SER A 173 16.91 -6.61 -5.94
CA SER A 173 17.65 -7.10 -4.77
C SER A 173 17.32 -8.55 -4.45
N VAL A 174 18.25 -9.21 -3.73
CA VAL A 174 18.04 -10.53 -3.12
C VAL A 174 18.40 -10.42 -1.65
N VAL A 175 17.42 -10.58 -0.76
CA VAL A 175 17.57 -10.39 0.69
C VAL A 175 17.17 -11.64 1.46
N ALA A 176 17.64 -11.81 2.68
CA ALA A 176 17.15 -12.87 3.56
C ALA A 176 15.68 -12.61 3.93
N PHE A 177 14.88 -13.66 4.03
CA PHE A 177 13.44 -13.51 4.26
C PHE A 177 13.12 -12.95 5.66
N ASP A 178 13.88 -13.34 6.66
CA ASP A 178 13.75 -12.84 8.04
C ASP A 178 14.14 -11.35 8.15
N GLU A 179 15.18 -10.90 7.45
CA GLU A 179 15.53 -9.48 7.35
C GLU A 179 14.40 -8.69 6.71
N TRP A 180 13.89 -9.14 5.57
CA TRP A 180 12.74 -8.51 4.95
C TRP A 180 11.52 -8.48 5.88
N GLN A 181 11.25 -9.58 6.61
CA GLN A 181 10.14 -9.62 7.56
C GLN A 181 10.31 -8.62 8.71
N ALA A 182 11.54 -8.44 9.21
CA ALA A 182 11.83 -7.47 10.26
C ALA A 182 11.58 -6.03 9.77
N GLU A 183 12.09 -5.68 8.60
CA GLU A 183 11.84 -4.37 7.97
C GLU A 183 10.35 -4.13 7.69
N ASP A 184 9.66 -5.14 7.15
CA ASP A 184 8.23 -5.05 6.82
C ASP A 184 7.36 -4.88 8.07
N ARG A 185 7.69 -5.58 9.17
CA ARG A 185 7.01 -5.38 10.47
C ARG A 185 7.12 -3.94 10.96
N MET A 186 8.32 -3.35 10.90
CA MET A 186 8.53 -1.95 11.28
C MET A 186 7.80 -0.98 10.35
N ALA A 187 7.87 -1.21 9.05
CA ALA A 187 7.21 -0.36 8.05
C ALA A 187 5.68 -0.39 8.20
N THR A 188 5.12 -1.59 8.43
CA THR A 188 3.66 -1.80 8.56
C THR A 188 3.11 -1.46 9.94
N ALA A 189 3.94 -1.31 10.95
CA ALA A 189 3.52 -0.84 12.27
C ALA A 189 3.25 0.66 12.31
N LYS A 190 3.91 1.44 11.44
CA LYS A 190 3.75 2.91 11.41
C LYS A 190 2.30 3.33 11.19
N PRO A 191 1.87 4.47 11.76
CA PRO A 191 0.53 5.02 11.53
C PRO A 191 0.18 5.10 10.04
N ASN A 192 -1.09 4.89 9.72
CA ASN A 192 -1.56 4.98 8.35
C ASN A 192 -2.21 6.35 8.10
N PRO A 193 -1.53 7.29 7.39
CA PRO A 193 -2.09 8.62 7.12
C PRO A 193 -3.43 8.57 6.39
N ALA A 194 -3.67 7.54 5.56
CA ALA A 194 -4.94 7.39 4.85
C ALA A 194 -6.14 7.23 5.81
N ALA A 195 -5.96 6.58 6.96
CA ALA A 195 -7.00 6.46 7.96
C ALA A 195 -7.38 7.85 8.52
N PHE A 196 -6.38 8.68 8.83
CA PHE A 196 -6.61 10.05 9.29
C PHE A 196 -7.28 10.92 8.21
N GLY A 197 -6.87 10.76 6.94
CA GLY A 197 -7.50 11.46 5.81
C GLY A 197 -8.97 11.11 5.63
N ILE A 198 -9.33 9.83 5.75
CA ILE A 198 -10.73 9.38 5.71
C ILE A 198 -11.52 9.90 6.90
N ALA A 199 -10.96 9.81 8.12
CA ALA A 199 -11.59 10.36 9.31
C ALA A 199 -11.85 11.88 9.16
N ALA A 200 -10.85 12.64 8.70
CA ALA A 200 -10.97 14.06 8.41
C ALA A 200 -12.06 14.37 7.37
N ALA A 201 -12.15 13.57 6.30
CA ALA A 201 -13.20 13.73 5.30
C ALA A 201 -14.60 13.48 5.87
N CYS A 202 -14.75 12.45 6.71
CA CYS A 202 -16.02 12.18 7.40
C CYS A 202 -16.42 13.30 8.37
N ILE A 203 -15.47 13.76 9.19
CA ILE A 203 -15.68 14.84 10.17
C ILE A 203 -16.07 16.14 9.47
N ARG A 204 -15.41 16.49 8.37
CA ARG A 204 -15.78 17.68 7.58
C ARG A 204 -17.23 17.63 7.06
N LEU A 205 -17.73 16.45 6.72
CA LEU A 205 -19.10 16.25 6.27
C LEU A 205 -20.12 16.17 7.42
N LEU A 206 -19.67 15.76 8.60
CA LEU A 206 -20.50 15.76 9.83
C LEU A 206 -20.69 17.16 10.39
N GLY A 207 -19.71 18.07 10.22
CA GLY A 207 -19.69 19.38 10.87
C GLY A 207 -19.15 19.32 12.28
N ASP A 208 -19.78 20.03 13.22
CA ASP A 208 -19.36 20.06 14.62
C ASP A 208 -19.54 18.69 15.29
N THR A 209 -18.44 18.10 15.76
CA THR A 209 -18.42 16.76 16.37
C THR A 209 -17.19 16.60 17.27
N PRO A 210 -17.34 15.91 18.43
CA PRO A 210 -16.19 15.59 19.31
C PRO A 210 -15.08 14.78 18.62
N LEU A 211 -15.40 14.09 17.54
CA LEU A 211 -14.40 13.33 16.76
C LEU A 211 -13.29 14.22 16.16
N ALA A 212 -13.53 15.53 16.01
CA ALA A 212 -12.51 16.45 15.48
C ALA A 212 -11.32 16.57 16.43
N ALA A 213 -11.57 16.83 17.70
CA ALA A 213 -10.51 16.91 18.71
C ALA A 213 -9.81 15.55 18.92
N GLU A 214 -10.57 14.45 18.88
CA GLU A 214 -10.02 13.11 18.97
C GLU A 214 -9.09 12.79 17.80
N LEU A 215 -9.45 13.22 16.58
CA LEU A 215 -8.61 13.03 15.39
C LEU A 215 -7.28 13.78 15.53
N ASP A 216 -7.32 15.05 15.92
CA ASP A 216 -6.12 15.88 16.04
C ASP A 216 -5.15 15.31 17.09
N ASP A 217 -5.68 14.88 18.24
CA ASP A 217 -4.89 14.28 19.31
C ASP A 217 -4.33 12.90 18.91
N CYS A 218 -5.15 12.02 18.32
CA CYS A 218 -4.71 10.71 17.83
C CYS A 218 -3.62 10.84 16.75
N ARG A 219 -3.80 11.75 15.80
CA ARG A 219 -2.83 12.05 14.73
C ARG A 219 -1.52 12.54 15.30
N ALA A 220 -1.56 13.56 16.18
CA ALA A 220 -0.37 14.16 16.78
C ALA A 220 0.45 13.12 17.56
N ARG A 221 -0.18 12.34 18.45
CA ARG A 221 0.49 11.29 19.21
C ARG A 221 1.09 10.20 18.30
N SER A 222 0.33 9.78 17.29
CA SER A 222 0.76 8.73 16.37
C SER A 222 1.98 9.14 15.55
N TYR A 223 2.01 10.39 15.07
CA TYR A 223 3.15 10.89 14.31
C TYR A 223 4.36 11.16 15.17
N ALA A 224 4.18 11.74 16.38
CA ALA A 224 5.26 11.92 17.33
C ALA A 224 5.92 10.57 17.69
N LEU A 225 5.11 9.53 17.92
CA LEU A 225 5.61 8.18 18.16
C LEU A 225 6.41 7.64 16.97
N ALA A 226 5.91 7.81 15.75
CA ALA A 226 6.60 7.35 14.55
C ALA A 226 7.92 8.09 14.26
N ASP A 227 8.07 9.32 14.75
CA ASP A 227 9.23 10.17 14.55
C ASP A 227 10.27 10.03 15.69
N ALA A 228 9.96 9.28 16.75
CA ALA A 228 10.85 9.12 17.91
C ALA A 228 12.14 8.33 17.59
N GLY A 229 12.23 7.66 16.43
CA GLY A 229 13.46 6.98 15.98
C GLY A 229 13.86 5.75 16.78
N VAL A 230 13.00 5.27 17.69
CA VAL A 230 13.22 4.09 18.53
C VAL A 230 12.81 2.83 17.74
N THR A 231 13.51 1.72 17.98
CA THR A 231 13.31 0.47 17.19
C THR A 231 13.17 -0.79 18.06
N ASP A 232 12.98 -0.64 19.38
CA ASP A 232 12.78 -1.78 20.27
C ASP A 232 11.36 -2.37 20.16
N ASP A 233 11.16 -3.57 20.72
CA ASP A 233 9.88 -4.29 20.68
C ASP A 233 8.74 -3.53 21.38
N GLY A 234 9.05 -2.79 22.46
CA GLY A 234 8.07 -1.98 23.17
C GLY A 234 7.55 -0.84 22.30
N HIS A 235 8.44 -0.19 21.58
CA HIS A 235 8.11 0.86 20.65
C HIS A 235 7.34 0.31 19.44
N LEU A 236 7.76 -0.83 18.88
CA LEU A 236 7.02 -1.51 17.81
C LEU A 236 5.57 -1.82 18.24
N ALA A 237 5.37 -2.35 19.44
CA ALA A 237 4.05 -2.62 19.99
C ALA A 237 3.22 -1.34 20.18
N ALA A 238 3.85 -0.23 20.57
CA ALA A 238 3.19 1.07 20.68
C ALA A 238 2.75 1.61 19.30
N LEU A 239 3.58 1.50 18.27
CA LEU A 239 3.25 1.86 16.89
C LEU A 239 2.05 1.05 16.37
N VAL A 240 2.05 -0.27 16.58
CA VAL A 240 0.93 -1.15 16.19
C VAL A 240 -0.37 -0.71 16.85
N ARG A 241 -0.34 -0.39 18.16
CA ARG A 241 -1.52 0.13 18.88
C ARG A 241 -1.98 1.48 18.33
N ALA A 242 -1.06 2.41 18.10
CA ALA A 242 -1.37 3.73 17.53
C ALA A 242 -2.01 3.61 16.13
N ARG A 243 -1.48 2.72 15.29
CA ARG A 243 -2.09 2.43 13.98
C ARG A 243 -3.49 1.85 14.13
N ALA A 244 -3.72 0.90 15.03
CA ALA A 244 -5.04 0.34 15.28
C ALA A 244 -6.05 1.40 15.77
N GLN A 245 -5.63 2.33 16.61
CA GLN A 245 -6.46 3.47 17.07
C GLN A 245 -6.86 4.39 15.91
N GLY A 246 -5.92 4.74 15.01
CA GLY A 246 -6.24 5.54 13.84
C GLY A 246 -7.21 4.85 12.88
N LEU A 247 -7.08 3.53 12.70
CA LEU A 247 -8.01 2.72 11.88
C LEU A 247 -9.41 2.66 12.50
N ASP A 248 -9.51 2.46 13.81
CA ASP A 248 -10.77 2.48 14.55
C ASP A 248 -11.47 3.85 14.43
N LEU A 249 -10.73 4.93 14.63
CA LEU A 249 -11.25 6.28 14.50
C LEU A 249 -11.83 6.53 13.09
N ALA A 250 -11.16 6.07 12.03
CA ALA A 250 -11.68 6.19 10.67
C ALA A 250 -13.01 5.43 10.49
N VAL A 251 -13.11 4.21 11.05
CA VAL A 251 -14.34 3.41 11.00
C VAL A 251 -15.46 4.07 11.78
N ARG A 252 -15.19 4.57 12.98
CA ARG A 252 -16.19 5.28 13.81
C ARG A 252 -16.68 6.56 13.14
N ALA A 253 -15.77 7.37 12.62
CA ALA A 253 -16.14 8.60 11.90
C ALA A 253 -16.98 8.31 10.66
N ALA A 254 -16.64 7.27 9.88
CA ALA A 254 -17.41 6.87 8.71
C ALA A 254 -18.80 6.30 9.09
N THR A 255 -18.89 5.53 10.16
CA THR A 255 -20.16 5.00 10.68
C THR A 255 -21.04 6.14 11.21
N ALA A 256 -20.47 7.10 11.94
CA ALA A 256 -21.20 8.29 12.40
C ALA A 256 -21.75 9.10 11.23
N LEU A 257 -20.97 9.28 10.16
CA LEU A 257 -21.42 9.98 8.94
C LEU A 257 -22.59 9.25 8.26
N VAL A 258 -22.53 7.91 8.15
CA VAL A 258 -23.65 7.13 7.61
C VAL A 258 -24.89 7.30 8.47
N THR A 259 -24.76 7.23 9.80
CA THR A 259 -25.87 7.41 10.75
C THR A 259 -26.49 8.80 10.63
N ALA A 260 -25.67 9.85 10.59
CA ALA A 260 -26.15 11.25 10.47
C ALA A 260 -26.80 11.52 9.11
N THR A 261 -26.35 10.85 8.04
CA THR A 261 -26.91 10.99 6.69
C THR A 261 -28.25 10.26 6.54
N GLY A 262 -28.47 9.19 7.32
CA GLY A 262 -29.68 8.37 7.25
C GLY A 262 -29.76 7.52 5.97
N GLY A 263 -30.96 7.17 5.54
CA GLY A 263 -31.20 6.24 4.42
C GLY A 263 -30.51 6.59 3.10
N ARG A 264 -30.24 7.86 2.85
CA ARG A 264 -29.52 8.30 1.64
C ARG A 264 -28.08 7.76 1.58
N ALA A 265 -27.48 7.48 2.75
CA ALA A 265 -26.16 6.90 2.83
C ALA A 265 -26.08 5.46 2.27
N MET A 266 -27.20 4.82 1.97
CA MET A 266 -27.20 3.48 1.36
C MET A 266 -27.00 3.52 -0.15
N GLY A 267 -27.09 4.68 -0.80
CA GLY A 267 -26.76 4.83 -2.21
C GLY A 267 -25.25 4.65 -2.45
N LEU A 268 -24.87 3.84 -3.44
CA LEU A 268 -23.47 3.54 -3.73
C LEU A 268 -22.68 4.76 -4.24
N ASP A 269 -23.35 5.76 -4.76
CA ASP A 269 -22.84 7.05 -5.23
C ASP A 269 -22.69 8.09 -4.09
N HIS A 270 -23.28 7.83 -2.92
CA HIS A 270 -23.23 8.77 -1.81
C HIS A 270 -21.84 8.77 -1.12
N PRO A 271 -21.25 9.94 -0.82
CA PRO A 271 -19.93 10.03 -0.19
C PRO A 271 -19.80 9.24 1.12
N ALA A 272 -20.84 9.23 1.97
CA ALA A 272 -20.82 8.48 3.23
C ALA A 272 -20.63 6.97 3.01
N GLN A 273 -21.29 6.40 1.98
CA GLN A 273 -21.15 4.98 1.66
C GLN A 273 -19.75 4.68 1.11
N ARG A 274 -19.20 5.55 0.28
CA ARG A 274 -17.82 5.41 -0.22
C ARG A 274 -16.83 5.42 0.94
N LEU A 275 -16.87 6.42 1.81
CA LEU A 275 -15.96 6.58 2.95
C LEU A 275 -16.05 5.41 3.93
N LEU A 276 -17.25 4.86 4.17
CA LEU A 276 -17.43 3.68 5.03
C LEU A 276 -16.70 2.46 4.46
N ARG A 277 -16.85 2.19 3.17
CA ARG A 277 -16.19 1.06 2.51
C ARG A 277 -14.68 1.23 2.44
N GLU A 278 -14.21 2.46 2.20
CA GLU A 278 -12.79 2.80 2.19
C GLU A 278 -12.18 2.68 3.60
N ALA A 279 -12.86 3.15 4.65
CA ALA A 279 -12.43 2.95 6.04
C ALA A 279 -12.28 1.46 6.37
N ALA A 280 -13.28 0.64 6.01
CA ALA A 280 -13.22 -0.81 6.20
C ALA A 280 -12.04 -1.45 5.44
N PHE A 281 -11.76 -1.02 4.20
CA PHE A 281 -10.62 -1.50 3.42
C PHE A 281 -9.28 -1.24 4.13
N PHE A 282 -9.08 -0.04 4.70
CA PHE A 282 -7.82 0.28 5.35
C PHE A 282 -7.57 -0.52 6.64
N THR A 283 -8.59 -1.13 7.25
CA THR A 283 -8.37 -2.04 8.39
C THR A 283 -7.63 -3.32 7.99
N ILE A 284 -7.66 -3.70 6.71
CA ILE A 284 -7.04 -4.93 6.19
C ILE A 284 -5.84 -4.65 5.26
N GLN A 285 -5.65 -3.41 4.83
CA GLN A 285 -4.54 -3.05 3.96
C GLN A 285 -3.19 -3.12 4.70
N ALA A 286 -2.21 -3.84 4.12
CA ALA A 286 -0.90 -4.10 4.71
C ALA A 286 -0.98 -4.69 6.13
N GLN A 287 -1.94 -5.59 6.36
CA GLN A 287 -2.20 -6.21 7.65
C GLN A 287 -1.16 -7.29 7.97
N THR A 288 -0.57 -7.19 9.16
CA THR A 288 0.25 -8.24 9.78
C THR A 288 -0.53 -8.93 10.91
N PRO A 289 -0.12 -10.11 11.40
CA PRO A 289 -0.79 -10.76 12.53
C PRO A 289 -0.91 -9.87 13.77
N ALA A 290 0.15 -9.13 14.12
CA ALA A 290 0.15 -8.21 15.24
C ALA A 290 -0.85 -7.06 15.06
N LEU A 291 -0.86 -6.44 13.86
CA LEU A 291 -1.81 -5.38 13.55
C LEU A 291 -3.25 -5.89 13.53
N ARG A 292 -3.48 -7.08 12.98
CA ARG A 292 -4.81 -7.73 13.01
C ARG A 292 -5.32 -7.88 14.44
N HIS A 293 -4.48 -8.44 15.32
CA HIS A 293 -4.85 -8.62 16.73
C HIS A 293 -5.16 -7.28 17.41
N ALA A 294 -4.29 -6.28 17.25
CA ALA A 294 -4.50 -4.95 17.84
C ALA A 294 -5.76 -4.25 17.29
N THR A 295 -6.02 -4.35 15.98
CA THR A 295 -7.20 -3.76 15.35
C THR A 295 -8.49 -4.44 15.84
N LEU A 296 -8.51 -5.77 15.92
CA LEU A 296 -9.65 -6.51 16.47
C LEU A 296 -9.90 -6.14 17.93
N ALA A 297 -8.84 -6.09 18.76
CA ALA A 297 -8.97 -5.69 20.16
C ALA A 297 -9.50 -4.25 20.31
N GLN A 298 -9.13 -3.34 19.39
CA GLN A 298 -9.60 -1.96 19.39
C GLN A 298 -11.06 -1.87 18.99
N LEU A 299 -11.48 -2.54 17.90
CA LEU A 299 -12.85 -2.54 17.38
C LEU A 299 -13.84 -3.30 18.29
N SER A 300 -13.37 -4.17 19.18
CA SER A 300 -14.18 -4.96 20.12
C SER A 300 -14.30 -4.31 21.50
N ARG A 301 -13.79 -3.11 21.72
CA ARG A 301 -13.99 -2.37 22.96
C ARG A 301 -15.41 -1.82 22.99
N SER A 302 -16.15 -2.18 24.02
CA SER A 302 -17.46 -1.63 24.34
C SER A 302 -17.35 -0.30 25.09
#